data_29dbd595a646eec03861ff61801b1d74
#
_entry.id   29dbd595a646eec03861ff61801b1d74
#
_cell.length_a   1.000
_cell.length_b   1.000
_cell.length_c   1.000
_cell.angle_alpha   90.00
_cell.angle_beta   90.00
_cell.angle_gamma   90.00
#
_symmetry.space_group_name_H-M   'P 1'
#
loop_
_entity.id
_entity.type
_entity.pdbx_description
1 polymer ?
#
loop_
_entity_poly.entity_id
_entity_poly.type
_entity_poly.pdbx_seq_one_letter_code
_entity_poly.pdbx_strand_id
1 'polypeptide(L)'
;MGELKYSRQREAILEALILRHDHPTADTLYRALREDLPHISLGTVYRNLNLLSELGKIRKIRSDSGIEHYDAETHEHYHLVCRSCGRVLDLPMEAIRDLDRLAEQGGVGTVEGHALVFYGCCAGCLDSTQDTLA
;
A
#
# COMPACT_ATOMS: atom_id res chain seq x y z
N MET A 1 -25.92 7.38 -4.49
CA MET A 1 -25.35 6.19 -5.13
C MET A 1 -25.97 4.94 -4.54
N GLY A 2 -26.34 3.98 -5.38
CA GLY A 2 -26.87 2.73 -4.92
C GLY A 2 -25.82 1.92 -4.16
N GLU A 3 -26.31 0.95 -3.40
CA GLU A 3 -25.41 0.01 -2.72
C GLU A 3 -24.64 -0.80 -3.74
N LEU A 4 -23.37 -1.06 -3.43
CA LEU A 4 -22.56 -1.93 -4.26
C LEU A 4 -23.04 -3.36 -4.12
N LYS A 5 -23.19 -4.02 -5.26
CA LYS A 5 -23.55 -5.42 -5.25
C LYS A 5 -22.43 -6.24 -4.63
N TYR A 6 -22.79 -7.29 -3.90
CA TYR A 6 -21.83 -8.25 -3.40
C TYR A 6 -21.05 -8.86 -4.56
N SER A 7 -19.75 -9.01 -4.37
CA SER A 7 -18.86 -9.63 -5.33
C SER A 7 -17.95 -10.61 -4.60
N ARG A 8 -18.07 -11.88 -4.94
CA ARG A 8 -17.22 -12.92 -4.37
C ARG A 8 -15.74 -12.64 -4.66
N GLN A 9 -15.45 -12.17 -5.86
CA GLN A 9 -14.08 -11.85 -6.26
C GLN A 9 -13.53 -10.69 -5.44
N ARG A 10 -14.32 -9.64 -5.25
CA ARG A 10 -13.90 -8.48 -4.45
C ARG A 10 -13.65 -8.85 -3.00
N GLU A 11 -14.53 -9.67 -2.43
CA GLU A 11 -14.35 -10.14 -1.05
C GLU A 11 -13.10 -11.02 -0.91
N ALA A 12 -12.85 -11.89 -1.88
CA ALA A 12 -11.66 -12.73 -1.88
C ALA A 12 -10.37 -11.89 -1.97
N ILE A 13 -10.39 -10.84 -2.78
CA ILE A 13 -9.25 -9.93 -2.91
C ILE A 13 -8.99 -9.21 -1.59
N LEU A 14 -10.04 -8.71 -0.95
CA LEU A 14 -9.91 -8.02 0.33
C LEU A 14 -9.40 -8.96 1.42
N GLU A 15 -9.94 -10.17 1.51
CA GLU A 15 -9.49 -11.16 2.49
C GLU A 15 -8.02 -11.54 2.28
N ALA A 16 -7.61 -11.73 1.04
CA ALA A 16 -6.22 -12.06 0.72
C ALA A 16 -5.29 -10.93 1.16
N LEU A 17 -5.71 -9.68 0.97
CA LEU A 17 -4.92 -8.53 1.36
C LEU A 17 -4.85 -8.38 2.88
N ILE A 18 -5.95 -8.60 3.59
CA ILE A 18 -6.01 -8.51 5.05
C ILE A 18 -5.01 -9.47 5.70
N LEU A 19 -4.82 -10.64 5.11
CA LEU A 19 -3.92 -11.65 5.64
C LEU A 19 -2.44 -11.37 5.34
N ARG A 20 -2.16 -10.38 4.52
CA ARG A 20 -0.78 -10.06 4.12
C ARG A 20 -0.29 -8.78 4.79
N HIS A 21 0.98 -8.80 5.17
CA HIS A 21 1.65 -7.64 5.78
C HIS A 21 2.84 -7.18 4.94
N ASP A 22 2.98 -7.73 3.72
CA ASP A 22 4.09 -7.43 2.82
C ASP A 22 3.77 -6.35 1.78
N HIS A 23 2.60 -5.72 1.88
CA HIS A 23 2.16 -4.65 0.96
C HIS A 23 2.31 -5.07 -0.50
N PRO A 24 1.53 -6.08 -0.92
CA PRO A 24 1.71 -6.67 -2.25
C PRO A 24 1.30 -5.73 -3.37
N THR A 25 1.83 -5.99 -4.56
CA THR A 25 1.33 -5.41 -5.80
C THR A 25 0.11 -6.19 -6.28
N ALA A 26 -0.59 -5.64 -7.27
CA ALA A 26 -1.71 -6.35 -7.89
C ALA A 26 -1.27 -7.66 -8.53
N ASP A 27 -0.10 -7.67 -9.16
CA ASP A 27 0.45 -8.89 -9.77
C ASP A 27 0.68 -9.99 -8.73
N THR A 28 1.24 -9.63 -7.60
CA THR A 28 1.49 -10.59 -6.52
C THR A 28 0.18 -11.17 -5.99
N LEU A 29 -0.82 -10.32 -5.75
CA LEU A 29 -2.14 -10.77 -5.32
C LEU A 29 -2.80 -11.66 -6.36
N TYR A 30 -2.70 -11.29 -7.62
CA TYR A 30 -3.27 -12.06 -8.72
C TYR A 30 -2.70 -13.50 -8.73
N ARG A 31 -1.39 -13.62 -8.61
CA ARG A 31 -0.74 -14.95 -8.60
C ARG A 31 -1.22 -15.80 -7.42
N ALA A 32 -1.34 -15.18 -6.25
CA ALA A 32 -1.81 -15.88 -5.05
C ALA A 32 -3.28 -16.31 -5.19
N LEU A 33 -4.12 -15.43 -5.73
CA LEU A 33 -5.56 -15.68 -5.87
C LEU A 33 -5.89 -16.74 -6.92
N ARG A 34 -5.03 -16.93 -7.91
CA ARG A 34 -5.29 -17.90 -8.98
C ARG A 34 -5.41 -19.34 -8.50
N GLU A 35 -4.82 -19.66 -7.36
CA GLU A 35 -4.93 -21.00 -6.78
C GLU A 35 -6.37 -21.33 -6.41
N ASP A 36 -7.07 -20.37 -5.81
CA ASP A 36 -8.46 -20.55 -5.38
C ASP A 36 -9.48 -20.07 -6.41
N LEU A 37 -9.09 -19.13 -7.25
CA LEU A 37 -9.93 -18.53 -8.29
C LEU A 37 -9.23 -18.63 -9.64
N PRO A 38 -9.18 -19.82 -10.27
CA PRO A 38 -8.41 -20.02 -11.50
C PRO A 38 -8.82 -19.14 -12.67
N HIS A 39 -10.05 -18.64 -12.67
CA HIS A 39 -10.58 -17.84 -13.76
C HIS A 39 -10.49 -16.33 -13.52
N ILE A 40 -9.94 -15.92 -12.38
CA ILE A 40 -9.80 -14.48 -12.11
C ILE A 40 -8.76 -13.88 -13.07
N SER A 41 -9.03 -12.68 -13.57
CA SER A 41 -8.09 -11.98 -14.44
C SER A 41 -7.34 -10.90 -13.68
N LEU A 42 -6.18 -10.53 -14.18
CA LEU A 42 -5.39 -9.42 -13.60
C LEU A 42 -6.20 -8.12 -13.65
N GLY A 43 -6.92 -7.88 -14.75
CA GLY A 43 -7.77 -6.71 -14.86
C GLY A 43 -8.85 -6.64 -13.79
N THR A 44 -9.43 -7.79 -13.44
CA THR A 44 -10.42 -7.86 -12.35
C THR A 44 -9.77 -7.50 -11.02
N VAL A 45 -8.55 -7.98 -10.76
CA VAL A 45 -7.83 -7.65 -9.53
C VAL A 45 -7.59 -6.14 -9.45
N TYR A 46 -7.08 -5.53 -10.52
CA TYR A 46 -6.85 -4.08 -10.56
C TYR A 46 -8.13 -3.28 -10.34
N ARG A 47 -9.22 -3.64 -11.03
CA ARG A 47 -10.49 -2.92 -10.90
C ARG A 47 -11.02 -2.96 -9.48
N ASN A 48 -10.95 -4.13 -8.85
CA ASN A 48 -11.44 -4.27 -7.47
C ASN A 48 -10.53 -3.59 -6.46
N LEU A 49 -9.22 -3.63 -6.64
CA LEU A 49 -8.29 -2.91 -5.77
C LEU A 49 -8.52 -1.40 -5.85
N ASN A 50 -8.74 -0.87 -7.06
CA ASN A 50 -9.05 0.54 -7.23
C ASN A 50 -10.36 0.91 -6.56
N LEU A 51 -11.38 0.07 -6.72
CA LEU A 51 -12.68 0.30 -6.07
C LEU A 51 -12.57 0.28 -4.55
N LEU A 52 -11.89 -0.72 -3.99
CA LEU A 52 -11.68 -0.82 -2.55
C LEU A 52 -10.91 0.39 -2.00
N SER A 53 -9.93 0.86 -2.77
CA SER A 53 -9.16 2.06 -2.41
C SER A 53 -10.04 3.31 -2.40
N GLU A 54 -10.88 3.48 -3.42
CA GLU A 54 -11.82 4.61 -3.50
C GLU A 54 -12.83 4.59 -2.35
N LEU A 55 -13.24 3.40 -1.92
CA LEU A 55 -14.15 3.23 -0.80
C LEU A 55 -13.47 3.41 0.57
N GLY A 56 -12.16 3.59 0.60
CA GLY A 56 -11.42 3.75 1.84
C GLY A 56 -11.22 2.45 2.62
N LYS A 57 -11.47 1.30 2.01
CA LYS A 57 -11.33 -0.01 2.68
C LYS A 57 -9.90 -0.53 2.66
N ILE A 58 -9.09 -0.03 1.74
CA ILE A 58 -7.67 -0.32 1.65
C ILE A 58 -6.93 0.97 1.29
N ARG A 59 -5.61 0.95 1.43
CA ARG A 59 -4.76 2.08 1.04
C ARG A 59 -3.88 1.67 -0.13
N LYS A 60 -3.64 2.62 -1.01
CA LYS A 60 -2.73 2.47 -2.12
C LYS A 60 -1.46 3.23 -1.80
N ILE A 61 -0.32 2.57 -1.91
CA ILE A 61 1.00 3.15 -1.64
C ILE A 61 1.77 3.14 -2.95
N ARG A 62 2.09 4.31 -3.46
CA ARG A 62 2.86 4.41 -4.70
C ARG A 62 4.33 4.61 -4.38
N SER A 63 5.18 3.73 -4.91
CA SER A 63 6.62 3.86 -4.81
C SER A 63 7.14 4.91 -5.80
N ASP A 64 8.40 5.31 -5.65
CA ASP A 64 9.03 6.28 -6.54
C ASP A 64 9.23 5.74 -7.97
N SER A 65 9.16 4.42 -8.15
CA SER A 65 9.18 3.78 -9.46
C SER A 65 7.81 3.79 -10.16
N GLY A 66 6.77 4.28 -9.49
CA GLY A 66 5.42 4.28 -10.01
C GLY A 66 4.65 2.99 -9.76
N ILE A 67 5.27 2.00 -9.15
CA ILE A 67 4.60 0.74 -8.82
C ILE A 67 3.68 0.97 -7.61
N GLU A 68 2.44 0.50 -7.72
CA GLU A 68 1.47 0.62 -6.65
C GLU A 68 1.46 -0.63 -5.78
N HIS A 69 1.52 -0.41 -4.47
CA HIS A 69 1.38 -1.43 -3.45
C HIS A 69 0.08 -1.19 -2.69
N TYR A 70 -0.44 -2.22 -2.05
CA TYR A 70 -1.75 -2.15 -1.39
C TYR A 70 -1.63 -2.62 0.05
N ASP A 71 -2.41 -2.00 0.92
CA ASP A 71 -2.40 -2.27 2.35
C ASP A 71 -3.84 -2.25 2.86
N ALA A 72 -4.24 -3.30 3.58
CA ALA A 72 -5.57 -3.37 4.17
C ALA A 72 -5.68 -2.53 5.45
N GLU A 73 -4.57 -2.14 6.05
CA GLU A 73 -4.59 -1.25 7.20
C GLU A 73 -4.78 0.19 6.75
N THR A 74 -5.86 0.82 7.19
CA THR A 74 -6.23 2.16 6.74
C THR A 74 -5.94 3.25 7.76
N HIS A 75 -5.52 2.90 8.99
CA HIS A 75 -5.12 3.91 9.97
C HIS A 75 -3.83 4.61 9.51
N GLU A 76 -3.66 5.84 9.97
CA GLU A 76 -2.49 6.63 9.58
C GLU A 76 -1.19 5.97 10.08
N HIS A 77 -0.32 5.64 9.16
CA HIS A 77 1.03 5.18 9.45
C HIS A 77 1.90 5.47 8.22
N TYR A 78 3.20 5.50 8.44
CA TYR A 78 4.14 5.81 7.37
C TYR A 78 4.80 4.54 6.86
N HIS A 79 5.39 4.64 5.69
CA HIS A 79 6.03 3.50 5.03
C HIS A 79 7.44 3.84 4.59
N LEU A 80 8.27 2.83 4.52
CA LEU A 80 9.60 2.88 3.92
C LEU A 80 9.58 2.05 2.64
N VAL A 81 9.97 2.66 1.53
CA VAL A 81 10.19 1.93 0.28
C VAL A 81 11.68 1.64 0.16
N CYS A 82 12.03 0.37 0.11
CA CYS A 82 13.43 -0.03 -0.09
C CYS A 82 13.76 0.06 -1.57
N ARG A 83 14.72 0.92 -1.92
CA ARG A 83 15.13 1.10 -3.31
C ARG A 83 15.96 -0.08 -3.82
N SER A 84 16.50 -0.89 -2.93
CA SER A 84 17.29 -2.05 -3.32
C SER A 84 16.45 -3.26 -3.68
N CYS A 85 15.45 -3.61 -2.85
CA CYS A 85 14.63 -4.80 -3.07
C CYS A 85 13.20 -4.49 -3.50
N GLY A 86 12.77 -3.22 -3.45
CA GLY A 86 11.44 -2.79 -3.85
C GLY A 86 10.33 -3.04 -2.84
N ARG A 87 10.64 -3.60 -1.67
CA ARG A 87 9.63 -3.86 -0.66
C ARG A 87 9.13 -2.57 -0.02
N VAL A 88 7.86 -2.59 0.37
CA VAL A 88 7.25 -1.53 1.16
C VAL A 88 7.06 -2.07 2.57
N LEU A 89 7.58 -1.35 3.56
CA LEU A 89 7.55 -1.77 4.95
C LEU A 89 6.87 -0.69 5.79
N ASP A 90 6.15 -1.12 6.83
CA ASP A 90 5.59 -0.18 7.80
C ASP A 90 6.69 0.38 8.67
N LEU A 91 6.64 1.68 8.93
CA LEU A 91 7.53 2.33 9.89
C LEU A 91 6.88 2.30 11.27
N PRO A 92 7.58 1.79 12.30
CA PRO A 92 7.04 1.74 13.64
C PRO A 92 7.16 3.10 14.35
N MET A 93 6.51 4.11 13.81
CA MET A 93 6.49 5.45 14.37
C MET A 93 5.08 5.99 14.30
N GLU A 94 4.74 6.86 15.22
CA GLU A 94 3.45 7.52 15.20
C GLU A 94 3.42 8.61 14.13
N ALA A 95 2.23 8.81 13.54
CA ALA A 95 2.02 9.89 12.59
C ALA A 95 2.27 11.25 13.27
N ILE A 96 2.91 12.16 12.54
CA ILE A 96 3.22 13.50 13.04
C ILE A 96 1.96 14.34 12.96
N ARG A 97 1.35 14.63 14.11
CA ARG A 97 0.06 15.31 14.18
C ARG A 97 0.11 16.76 13.72
N ASP A 98 1.20 17.45 14.00
CA ASP A 98 1.32 18.87 13.71
C ASP A 98 1.66 19.15 12.25
N LEU A 99 1.93 18.15 11.46
CA LEU A 99 2.37 18.32 10.08
C LEU A 99 1.28 19.00 9.23
N ASP A 100 0.02 18.61 9.43
CA ASP A 100 -1.11 19.18 8.70
C ASP A 100 -1.29 20.65 9.02
N ARG A 101 -1.16 21.01 10.28
CA ARG A 101 -1.25 22.41 10.73
C ARG A 101 -0.12 23.25 10.15
N LEU A 102 1.09 22.71 10.12
CA LEU A 102 2.23 23.40 9.51
C LEU A 102 2.01 23.64 8.03
N ALA A 103 1.45 22.67 7.34
CA ALA A 103 1.14 22.82 5.92
C ALA A 103 0.07 23.89 5.69
N GLU A 104 -0.93 23.96 6.57
CA GLU A 104 -2.00 24.98 6.48
C GLU A 104 -1.49 26.39 6.64
N GLN A 105 -0.39 26.59 7.38
CA GLN A 105 0.21 27.91 7.60
C GLN A 105 0.70 28.53 6.30
N GLY A 106 0.88 27.74 5.25
CA GLY A 106 1.23 28.26 3.93
C GLY A 106 0.14 29.08 3.26
N GLY A 107 -1.08 29.08 3.79
CA GLY A 107 -2.17 29.93 3.33
C GLY A 107 -2.77 29.55 1.98
N VAL A 108 -2.53 28.32 1.51
CA VAL A 108 -3.00 27.87 0.22
C VAL A 108 -4.40 27.26 0.30
N GLY A 109 -4.77 26.74 1.47
CA GLY A 109 -6.06 26.11 1.67
C GLY A 109 -6.13 25.38 3.00
N THR A 110 -7.16 24.58 3.18
CA THR A 110 -7.26 23.68 4.34
C THR A 110 -6.57 22.36 4.05
N VAL A 111 -6.03 21.76 5.10
CA VAL A 111 -5.33 20.47 5.00
C VAL A 111 -6.08 19.43 5.83
N GLU A 112 -6.54 18.38 5.18
CA GLU A 112 -7.31 17.32 5.83
C GLU A 112 -6.45 16.15 6.30
N GLY A 113 -5.25 16.02 5.76
CA GLY A 113 -4.35 14.93 6.11
C GLY A 113 -3.12 14.90 5.23
N HIS A 114 -2.29 13.90 5.45
CA HIS A 114 -1.07 13.71 4.66
C HIS A 114 -0.73 12.23 4.58
N ALA A 115 0.10 11.90 3.61
CA ALA A 115 0.70 10.57 3.49
C ALA A 115 2.19 10.76 3.29
N LEU A 116 3.00 9.99 4.02
CA LEU A 116 4.45 10.05 3.89
C LEU A 116 4.99 8.69 3.49
N VAL A 117 5.85 8.70 2.49
CA VAL A 117 6.62 7.54 2.07
C VAL A 117 8.08 7.93 2.16
N PHE A 118 8.83 7.17 2.94
CA PHE A 118 10.27 7.35 3.06
C PHE A 118 10.98 6.41 2.10
N TYR A 119 12.08 6.83 1.56
CA TYR A 119 12.87 6.04 0.61
C TYR A 119 14.24 5.74 1.20
N GLY A 120 14.70 4.54 1.01
CA GLY A 120 16.00 4.16 1.54
C GLY A 120 16.31 2.70 1.30
N CYS A 121 17.04 2.10 2.23
CA CYS A 121 17.43 0.70 2.16
C CYS A 121 16.94 -0.01 3.42
N CYS A 122 16.19 -1.11 3.26
CA CYS A 122 15.69 -1.85 4.41
C CYS A 122 16.86 -2.54 5.14
N ALA A 123 16.61 -2.95 6.40
CA ALA A 123 17.63 -3.55 7.23
C ALA A 123 18.29 -4.77 6.58
N GLY A 124 17.49 -5.62 5.92
CA GLY A 124 18.01 -6.80 5.23
C GLY A 124 18.95 -6.45 4.09
N CYS A 125 18.60 -5.45 3.26
CA CYS A 125 19.45 -5.02 2.16
C CYS A 125 20.69 -4.26 2.66
N LEU A 126 20.56 -3.52 3.76
CA LEU A 126 21.67 -2.81 4.36
C LEU A 126 22.73 -3.79 4.87
N ASP A 127 22.31 -4.86 5.53
CA ASP A 127 23.24 -5.90 6.00
C ASP A 127 23.96 -6.57 4.84
N SER A 128 23.23 -6.90 3.76
CA SER A 128 23.84 -7.49 2.55
C SER A 128 24.86 -6.54 1.92
N THR A 129 24.55 -5.23 1.88
CA THR A 129 25.46 -4.22 1.32
C THR A 129 26.74 -4.10 2.17
N GLN A 130 26.61 -4.15 3.50
CA GLN A 130 27.75 -4.11 4.40
C GLN A 130 28.67 -5.31 4.20
N ASP A 131 28.08 -6.49 4.03
CA ASP A 131 28.86 -7.70 3.74
C ASP A 131 29.62 -7.57 2.43
N THR A 132 29.02 -6.93 1.43
CA THR A 132 29.66 -6.72 0.12
C THR A 132 30.83 -5.73 0.19
N LEU A 133 30.75 -4.76 1.09
CA LEU A 133 31.75 -3.69 1.22
C LEU A 133 32.94 -4.09 2.12
N ALA A 134 32.80 -5.19 2.81
CA ALA A 134 33.86 -5.66 3.72
C ALA A 134 35.10 -6.20 3.00
#